data_7585b1277971b283b8cad1b1af9ea684
#
_entry.id   7585b1277971b283b8cad1b1af9ea684
#
_cell.length_a   1.000
_cell.length_b   1.000
_cell.length_c   1.000
_cell.angle_alpha   90.00
_cell.angle_beta   90.00
_cell.angle_gamma   90.00
#
_symmetry.space_group_name_H-M   'P 1'
#
loop_
_entity.id
_entity.type
_entity.pdbx_description
1 polymer ?
#
loop_
_entity_poly.entity_id
_entity_poly.type
_entity_poly.pdbx_seq_one_letter_code
_entity_poly.pdbx_strand_id
1 'polypeptide(L)'
;MEEVTTKELRNYLLKYLKEERRLSSRSINYYNSIIRFIYDVVLDKPINQKQIPMLKRKRRLPKILSEEELNVFFDACENYEYKTIFMLIYGSGLRISEATNLRIEDVDSKEMRLFVRNGKGEWERYTVLPKVSLEMLRKYYQMNKPKHPEGYMFLNEEGNPLKVERLREFFRRYRRKA
;
A
#
# COMPACT_ATOMS: atom_id res chain seq x y z
N MET A 1 23.23 19.39 -28.22
CA MET A 1 22.03 19.21 -27.37
C MET A 1 21.66 20.58 -26.86
N GLU A 2 20.45 21.06 -27.15
CA GLU A 2 19.95 22.32 -26.60
C GLU A 2 19.86 22.20 -25.07
N GLU A 3 20.42 23.19 -24.33
CA GLU A 3 20.31 23.24 -22.88
C GLU A 3 18.90 23.66 -22.49
N VAL A 4 18.19 22.80 -21.75
CA VAL A 4 16.87 23.12 -21.21
C VAL A 4 17.01 24.22 -20.16
N THR A 5 16.32 25.33 -20.35
CA THR A 5 16.35 26.47 -19.45
C THR A 5 15.50 26.28 -18.20
N THR A 6 15.83 26.98 -17.12
CA THR A 6 15.01 26.99 -15.88
C THR A 6 13.55 27.44 -16.15
N LYS A 7 13.34 28.32 -17.14
CA LYS A 7 12.00 28.77 -17.56
C LYS A 7 11.19 27.64 -18.16
N GLU A 8 11.81 26.82 -19.00
CA GLU A 8 11.16 25.64 -19.62
C GLU A 8 10.83 24.58 -18.57
N LEU A 9 11.74 24.29 -17.64
CA LEU A 9 11.47 23.39 -16.51
C LEU A 9 10.30 23.88 -15.65
N ARG A 10 10.24 25.18 -15.38
CA ARG A 10 9.12 25.77 -14.63
C ARG A 10 7.81 25.67 -15.39
N ASN A 11 7.81 25.93 -16.69
CA ASN A 11 6.64 25.78 -17.55
C ASN A 11 6.17 24.32 -17.60
N TYR A 12 7.09 23.37 -17.72
CA TYR A 12 6.77 21.94 -17.65
C TYR A 12 6.06 21.57 -16.34
N LEU A 13 6.61 21.97 -15.20
CA LEU A 13 6.07 21.63 -13.89
C LEU A 13 4.73 22.34 -13.59
N LEU A 14 4.63 23.64 -13.88
CA LEU A 14 3.50 24.46 -13.46
C LEU A 14 2.41 24.56 -14.53
N LYS A 15 2.75 24.66 -15.80
CA LYS A 15 1.79 24.73 -16.88
C LYS A 15 1.39 23.32 -17.31
N TYR A 16 2.31 22.55 -17.86
CA TYR A 16 1.98 21.23 -18.41
C TYR A 16 1.51 20.25 -17.34
N LEU A 17 2.29 19.96 -16.29
CA LEU A 17 1.91 18.97 -15.28
C LEU A 17 0.75 19.42 -14.40
N LYS A 18 0.68 20.71 -14.01
CA LYS A 18 -0.34 21.21 -13.10
C LYS A 18 -1.64 21.57 -13.80
N GLU A 19 -1.59 22.33 -14.89
CA GLU A 19 -2.77 22.88 -15.56
C GLU A 19 -3.33 21.91 -16.61
N GLU A 20 -2.49 21.39 -17.51
CA GLU A 20 -2.94 20.49 -18.58
C GLU A 20 -3.16 19.05 -18.07
N ARG A 21 -2.17 18.46 -17.36
CA ARG A 21 -2.27 17.10 -16.80
C ARG A 21 -3.01 17.04 -15.46
N ARG A 22 -3.32 18.16 -14.83
CA ARG A 22 -4.04 18.30 -13.55
C ARG A 22 -3.47 17.42 -12.43
N LEU A 23 -2.16 17.26 -12.38
CA LEU A 23 -1.51 16.46 -11.36
C LEU A 23 -1.58 17.12 -9.98
N SER A 24 -1.56 16.31 -8.93
CA SER A 24 -1.54 16.81 -7.55
C SER A 24 -0.22 17.53 -7.24
N SER A 25 -0.24 18.50 -6.31
CA SER A 25 0.99 19.16 -5.83
C SER A 25 2.04 18.15 -5.31
N ARG A 26 1.61 17.00 -4.80
CA ARG A 26 2.51 15.93 -4.37
C ARG A 26 3.24 15.30 -5.55
N SER A 27 2.53 14.99 -6.61
CA SER A 27 3.11 14.41 -7.84
C SER A 27 4.06 15.40 -8.51
N ILE A 28 3.66 16.68 -8.62
CA ILE A 28 4.49 17.72 -9.22
C ILE A 28 5.79 17.92 -8.40
N ASN A 29 5.69 17.93 -7.07
CA ASN A 29 6.88 18.02 -6.22
C ASN A 29 7.80 16.79 -6.36
N TYR A 30 7.25 15.61 -6.64
CA TYR A 30 8.05 14.43 -6.94
C TYR A 30 8.83 14.60 -8.24
N TYR A 31 8.19 15.05 -9.34
CA TYR A 31 8.89 15.39 -10.58
C TYR A 31 9.94 16.48 -10.37
N ASN A 32 9.63 17.53 -9.60
CA ASN A 32 10.57 18.58 -9.27
C ASN A 32 11.81 18.03 -8.53
N SER A 33 11.62 17.09 -7.59
CA SER A 33 12.72 16.44 -6.88
C SER A 33 13.60 15.60 -7.82
N ILE A 34 13.01 14.87 -8.76
CA ILE A 34 13.76 14.09 -9.77
C ILE A 34 14.58 15.02 -10.66
N ILE A 35 13.96 16.08 -11.19
CA ILE A 35 14.64 17.05 -12.05
C ILE A 35 15.84 17.66 -11.30
N ARG A 36 15.63 18.09 -10.04
CA ARG A 36 16.72 18.62 -9.22
C ARG A 36 17.84 17.62 -9.03
N PHE A 37 17.50 16.37 -8.70
CA PHE A 37 18.51 15.34 -8.54
C PHE A 37 19.36 15.15 -9.81
N ILE A 38 18.72 15.12 -10.99
CA ILE A 38 19.45 15.00 -12.26
C ILE A 38 20.36 16.21 -12.49
N TYR A 39 19.86 17.41 -12.27
CA TYR A 39 20.64 18.62 -12.48
C TYR A 39 21.78 18.79 -11.47
N ASP A 40 21.53 18.45 -10.21
CA ASP A 40 22.49 18.61 -9.12
C ASP A 40 23.58 17.52 -9.15
N VAL A 41 23.15 16.24 -9.27
CA VAL A 41 24.07 15.11 -9.13
C VAL A 41 24.66 14.64 -10.48
N VAL A 42 23.85 14.63 -11.56
CA VAL A 42 24.29 14.06 -12.84
C VAL A 42 24.93 15.10 -13.74
N LEU A 43 24.39 16.33 -13.77
CA LEU A 43 24.84 17.40 -14.65
C LEU A 43 25.77 18.41 -13.97
N ASP A 44 25.92 18.36 -12.64
CA ASP A 44 26.67 19.33 -11.82
C ASP A 44 26.24 20.79 -12.09
N LYS A 45 24.94 21.01 -12.28
CA LYS A 45 24.31 22.31 -12.57
C LYS A 45 23.11 22.54 -11.64
N PRO A 46 23.31 22.81 -10.33
CA PRO A 46 22.24 22.89 -9.35
C PRO A 46 21.19 23.96 -9.67
N ILE A 47 19.93 23.57 -9.63
CA ILE A 47 18.80 24.48 -9.86
C ILE A 47 18.49 25.27 -8.58
N ASN A 48 18.48 26.59 -8.69
CA ASN A 48 18.13 27.47 -7.58
C ASN A 48 16.67 27.21 -7.10
N GLN A 49 16.51 26.98 -5.78
CA GLN A 49 15.21 26.71 -5.18
C GLN A 49 14.20 27.86 -5.33
N LYS A 50 14.67 29.12 -5.40
CA LYS A 50 13.81 30.30 -5.60
C LYS A 50 13.20 30.33 -7.01
N GLN A 51 13.89 29.78 -8.01
CA GLN A 51 13.43 29.77 -9.40
C GLN A 51 12.34 28.74 -9.64
N ILE A 52 12.46 27.55 -9.02
CA ILE A 52 11.46 26.48 -9.10
C ILE A 52 11.11 26.01 -7.68
N PRO A 53 10.22 26.73 -6.98
CA PRO A 53 9.84 26.37 -5.61
C PRO A 53 8.99 25.10 -5.54
N MET A 54 9.07 24.39 -4.43
CA MET A 54 8.14 23.31 -4.12
C MET A 54 6.73 23.87 -3.88
N LEU A 55 5.71 23.20 -4.40
CA LEU A 55 4.32 23.58 -4.19
C LEU A 55 3.86 23.27 -2.77
N LYS A 56 3.13 24.19 -2.15
CA LYS A 56 2.49 23.94 -0.85
C LYS A 56 1.57 22.74 -0.91
N ARG A 57 1.71 21.80 0.04
CA ARG A 57 0.84 20.63 0.17
C ARG A 57 -0.32 20.95 1.09
N LYS A 58 -1.55 20.78 0.61
CA LYS A 58 -2.71 20.79 1.52
C LYS A 58 -2.71 19.47 2.30
N ARG A 59 -2.50 19.55 3.62
CA ARG A 59 -2.69 18.40 4.51
C ARG A 59 -4.20 18.20 4.69
N ARG A 60 -4.70 17.06 4.24
CA ARG A 60 -6.06 16.63 4.52
C ARG A 60 -5.97 15.43 5.45
N LEU A 61 -6.75 15.45 6.51
CA LEU A 61 -6.91 14.27 7.35
C LEU A 61 -7.58 13.17 6.52
N PRO A 62 -7.14 11.92 6.64
CA PRO A 62 -7.83 10.80 6.01
C PRO A 62 -9.25 10.71 6.58
N LYS A 63 -10.23 10.36 5.74
CA LYS A 63 -11.55 9.99 6.21
C LYS A 63 -11.42 8.64 6.94
N ILE A 64 -11.80 8.62 8.21
CA ILE A 64 -11.86 7.39 9.01
C ILE A 64 -13.26 6.82 8.81
N LEU A 65 -13.35 5.51 8.53
CA LEU A 65 -14.64 4.81 8.44
C LEU A 65 -15.22 4.63 9.84
N SER A 66 -16.54 4.75 9.96
CA SER A 66 -17.24 4.39 11.19
C SER A 66 -17.28 2.86 11.34
N GLU A 67 -17.68 2.39 12.54
CA GLU A 67 -17.85 0.97 12.79
C GLU A 67 -18.94 0.37 11.89
N GLU A 68 -20.03 1.12 11.68
CA GLU A 68 -21.12 0.71 10.79
C GLU A 68 -20.64 0.60 9.34
N GLU A 69 -19.88 1.59 8.83
CA GLU A 69 -19.29 1.56 7.48
C GLU A 69 -18.36 0.37 7.31
N LEU A 70 -17.59 0.00 8.35
CA LEU A 70 -16.72 -1.17 8.34
C LEU A 70 -17.51 -2.48 8.31
N ASN A 71 -18.56 -2.59 9.11
CA ASN A 71 -19.43 -3.78 9.13
C ASN A 71 -20.08 -4.00 7.77
N VAL A 72 -20.64 -2.94 7.16
CA VAL A 72 -21.20 -2.99 5.79
C VAL A 72 -20.15 -3.49 4.78
N PHE A 73 -18.92 -2.99 4.86
CA PHE A 73 -17.84 -3.47 3.99
C PHE A 73 -17.53 -4.95 4.19
N PHE A 74 -17.40 -5.40 5.46
CA PHE A 74 -17.11 -6.80 5.74
C PHE A 74 -18.26 -7.73 5.37
N ASP A 75 -19.49 -7.29 5.50
CA ASP A 75 -20.67 -8.08 5.11
C ASP A 75 -20.81 -8.18 3.58
N ALA A 76 -20.38 -7.18 2.85
CA ALA A 76 -20.28 -7.23 1.39
C ALA A 76 -19.19 -8.18 0.88
N CYS A 77 -18.23 -8.60 1.74
CA CYS A 77 -17.20 -9.56 1.38
C CYS A 77 -17.73 -11.00 1.37
N GLU A 78 -18.24 -11.45 0.24
CA GLU A 78 -18.81 -12.79 0.04
C GLU A 78 -17.76 -13.92 0.13
N ASN A 79 -16.55 -13.67 -0.34
CA ASN A 79 -15.46 -14.64 -0.31
C ASN A 79 -14.76 -14.64 1.05
N TYR A 80 -14.77 -15.80 1.73
CA TYR A 80 -14.24 -15.95 3.07
C TYR A 80 -12.73 -15.68 3.16
N GLU A 81 -11.95 -16.06 2.16
CA GLU A 81 -10.51 -15.81 2.10
C GLU A 81 -10.21 -14.31 2.12
N TYR A 82 -10.82 -13.55 1.21
CA TYR A 82 -10.60 -12.09 1.15
C TYR A 82 -11.13 -11.38 2.39
N LYS A 83 -12.28 -11.83 2.93
CA LYS A 83 -12.79 -11.33 4.20
C LYS A 83 -11.78 -11.53 5.32
N THR A 84 -11.18 -12.73 5.41
CA THR A 84 -10.14 -13.06 6.41
C THR A 84 -8.92 -12.14 6.26
N ILE A 85 -8.44 -11.94 5.04
CA ILE A 85 -7.28 -11.07 4.78
C ILE A 85 -7.59 -9.62 5.16
N PHE A 86 -8.76 -9.09 4.79
CA PHE A 86 -9.14 -7.71 5.13
C PHE A 86 -9.33 -7.51 6.63
N MET A 87 -9.94 -8.47 7.33
CA MET A 87 -10.07 -8.45 8.79
C MET A 87 -8.70 -8.47 9.47
N LEU A 88 -7.77 -9.27 8.94
CA LEU A 88 -6.40 -9.33 9.43
C LEU A 88 -5.65 -8.00 9.22
N ILE A 89 -5.75 -7.41 8.02
CA ILE A 89 -5.17 -6.11 7.71
C ILE A 89 -5.69 -5.04 8.66
N TYR A 90 -7.01 -5.00 8.86
CA TYR A 90 -7.66 -4.02 9.72
C TYR A 90 -7.26 -4.20 11.19
N GLY A 91 -7.41 -5.43 11.70
CA GLY A 91 -7.21 -5.72 13.12
C GLY A 91 -5.75 -5.70 13.57
N SER A 92 -4.81 -6.07 12.67
CA SER A 92 -3.38 -6.15 13.00
C SER A 92 -2.56 -4.99 12.43
N GLY A 93 -3.17 -4.08 11.67
CA GLY A 93 -2.47 -2.95 11.07
C GLY A 93 -1.41 -3.35 10.03
N LEU A 94 -1.63 -4.46 9.33
CA LEU A 94 -0.72 -4.94 8.29
C LEU A 94 -0.79 -4.10 7.02
N ARG A 95 0.35 -3.93 6.34
CA ARG A 95 0.32 -3.48 4.96
C ARG A 95 -0.25 -4.58 4.06
N ILE A 96 -0.82 -4.19 2.95
CA ILE A 96 -1.40 -5.16 1.98
C ILE A 96 -0.37 -6.22 1.54
N SER A 97 0.89 -5.81 1.31
CA SER A 97 1.98 -6.73 0.95
C SER A 97 2.40 -7.63 2.11
N GLU A 98 2.34 -7.16 3.35
CA GLU A 98 2.65 -7.95 4.54
C GLU A 98 1.59 -9.04 4.74
N ALA A 99 0.31 -8.71 4.53
CA ALA A 99 -0.77 -9.67 4.63
C ALA A 99 -0.70 -10.75 3.54
N THR A 100 -0.41 -10.40 2.27
CA THR A 100 -0.29 -11.38 1.18
C THR A 100 0.94 -12.27 1.32
N ASN A 101 2.00 -11.80 1.97
CA ASN A 101 3.24 -12.53 2.22
C ASN A 101 3.29 -13.22 3.58
N LEU A 102 2.17 -13.23 4.33
CA LEU A 102 2.10 -13.88 5.64
C LEU A 102 2.35 -15.39 5.50
N ARG A 103 3.23 -15.92 6.35
CA ARG A 103 3.48 -17.37 6.45
C ARG A 103 2.73 -17.98 7.63
N ILE A 104 2.48 -19.27 7.55
CA ILE A 104 1.81 -20.01 8.64
C ILE A 104 2.61 -19.90 9.93
N GLU A 105 3.93 -20.01 9.85
CA GLU A 105 4.86 -19.92 10.99
C GLU A 105 4.93 -18.52 11.63
N ASP A 106 4.48 -17.48 10.92
CA ASP A 106 4.45 -16.10 11.45
C ASP A 106 3.29 -15.86 12.43
N VAL A 107 2.36 -16.83 12.54
CA VAL A 107 1.17 -16.72 13.39
C VAL A 107 1.47 -17.33 14.78
N ASP A 108 1.82 -16.48 15.74
CA ASP A 108 1.97 -16.89 17.13
C ASP A 108 0.64 -16.79 17.88
N SER A 109 -0.10 -17.90 17.87
CA SER A 109 -1.43 -17.96 18.49
C SER A 109 -1.38 -18.05 20.03
N LYS A 110 -0.22 -18.36 20.64
CA LYS A 110 -0.04 -18.37 22.10
C LYS A 110 0.11 -16.96 22.64
N GLU A 111 0.98 -16.19 22.00
CA GLU A 111 1.27 -14.82 22.39
C GLU A 111 0.34 -13.78 21.70
N MET A 112 -0.63 -14.26 20.92
CA MET A 112 -1.60 -13.42 20.19
C MET A 112 -0.94 -12.32 19.36
N ARG A 113 0.09 -12.68 18.59
CA ARG A 113 0.86 -11.77 17.76
C ARG A 113 1.21 -12.37 16.40
N LEU A 114 1.52 -11.49 15.44
CA LEU A 114 2.02 -11.84 14.13
C LEU A 114 3.45 -11.33 13.96
N PHE A 115 4.31 -12.14 13.38
CA PHE A 115 5.62 -11.72 12.95
C PHE A 115 5.52 -11.15 11.53
N VAL A 116 5.97 -9.92 11.35
CA VAL A 116 5.97 -9.23 10.05
C VAL A 116 7.39 -9.21 9.51
N ARG A 117 7.61 -10.01 8.46
CA ARG A 117 8.89 -10.08 7.75
C ARG A 117 9.03 -8.93 6.78
N ASN A 118 10.24 -8.46 6.56
CA ASN A 118 10.60 -7.49 5.52
C ASN A 118 9.63 -6.29 5.46
N GLY A 119 9.34 -5.67 6.58
CA GLY A 119 8.58 -4.41 6.65
C GLY A 119 9.27 -3.31 5.83
N LYS A 120 8.62 -2.15 5.67
CA LYS A 120 9.21 -1.02 4.95
C LYS A 120 10.58 -0.64 5.56
N GLY A 121 11.66 -0.75 4.76
CA GLY A 121 13.04 -0.52 5.19
C GLY A 121 13.70 -1.76 5.81
N GLU A 122 13.21 -2.98 5.48
CA GLU A 122 13.73 -4.27 5.96
C GLU A 122 13.61 -4.50 7.48
N TRP A 123 12.76 -3.71 8.18
CA TRP A 123 12.54 -3.87 9.60
C TRP A 123 11.49 -4.94 9.88
N GLU A 124 11.88 -5.95 10.59
CA GLU A 124 10.99 -6.97 11.13
C GLU A 124 10.31 -6.46 12.41
N ARG A 125 9.07 -6.85 12.64
CA ARG A 125 8.34 -6.47 13.83
C ARG A 125 7.26 -7.49 14.20
N TYR A 126 6.88 -7.49 15.46
CA TYR A 126 5.63 -8.11 15.89
C TYR A 126 4.48 -7.10 15.85
N THR A 127 3.29 -7.59 15.53
CA THR A 127 2.04 -6.83 15.65
C THR A 127 0.98 -7.68 16.34
N VAL A 128 -0.05 -7.03 16.87
CA VAL A 128 -1.17 -7.70 17.56
C VAL A 128 -1.95 -8.60 16.61
N LEU A 129 -2.39 -9.76 17.11
CA LEU A 129 -3.32 -10.66 16.44
C LEU A 129 -4.64 -10.68 17.22
N PRO A 130 -5.68 -9.96 16.77
CA PRO A 130 -6.98 -9.99 17.42
C PRO A 130 -7.59 -11.38 17.39
N LYS A 131 -8.34 -11.73 18.46
CA LYS A 131 -8.98 -13.04 18.61
C LYS A 131 -9.86 -13.40 17.41
N VAL A 132 -10.68 -12.46 16.95
CA VAL A 132 -11.52 -12.63 15.75
C VAL A 132 -10.69 -12.98 14.52
N SER A 133 -9.58 -12.27 14.30
CA SER A 133 -8.68 -12.55 13.17
C SER A 133 -8.03 -13.92 13.26
N LEU A 134 -7.65 -14.37 14.47
CA LEU A 134 -7.12 -15.72 14.69
C LEU A 134 -8.16 -16.80 14.41
N GLU A 135 -9.39 -16.62 14.85
CA GLU A 135 -10.49 -17.55 14.60
C GLU A 135 -10.77 -17.67 13.09
N MET A 136 -10.80 -16.55 12.38
CA MET A 136 -10.95 -16.54 10.92
C MET A 136 -9.79 -17.23 10.21
N LEU A 137 -8.54 -16.98 10.62
CA LEU A 137 -7.37 -17.65 10.07
C LEU A 137 -7.40 -19.16 10.29
N ARG A 138 -7.80 -19.63 11.50
CA ARG A 138 -7.96 -21.07 11.80
C ARG A 138 -8.99 -21.72 10.89
N LYS A 139 -10.15 -21.09 10.74
CA LYS A 139 -11.21 -21.59 9.86
C LYS A 139 -10.75 -21.61 8.40
N TYR A 140 -10.11 -20.52 7.93
CA TYR A 140 -9.53 -20.47 6.59
C TYR A 140 -8.52 -21.61 6.38
N TYR A 141 -7.60 -21.81 7.32
CA TYR A 141 -6.59 -22.87 7.26
C TYR A 141 -7.22 -24.27 7.22
N GLN A 142 -8.26 -24.52 8.01
CA GLN A 142 -8.98 -25.81 8.01
C GLN A 142 -9.66 -26.09 6.67
N MET A 143 -10.25 -25.05 6.05
CA MET A 143 -10.95 -25.16 4.77
C MET A 143 -10.01 -25.35 3.58
N ASN A 144 -8.92 -24.58 3.52
CA ASN A 144 -8.07 -24.49 2.34
C ASN A 144 -6.78 -25.32 2.45
N LYS A 145 -6.30 -25.59 3.68
CA LYS A 145 -5.07 -26.37 3.95
C LYS A 145 -3.91 -25.95 3.03
N PRO A 146 -3.51 -24.68 3.02
CA PRO A 146 -2.53 -24.16 2.07
C PRO A 146 -1.23 -24.94 2.17
N LYS A 147 -0.71 -25.38 1.03
CA LYS A 147 0.54 -26.14 0.91
C LYS A 147 1.46 -25.38 -0.05
N HIS A 148 2.48 -24.74 0.49
CA HIS A 148 3.52 -24.08 -0.28
C HIS A 148 4.87 -24.37 0.37
N PRO A 149 5.96 -24.63 -0.39
CA PRO A 149 7.29 -24.93 0.17
C PRO A 149 7.79 -23.89 1.20
N GLU A 150 7.49 -22.62 0.96
CA GLU A 150 7.86 -21.52 1.85
C GLU A 150 6.79 -21.20 2.92
N GLY A 151 5.73 -22.01 3.03
CA GLY A 151 4.71 -21.89 4.07
C GLY A 151 3.77 -20.68 3.95
N TYR A 152 3.57 -20.10 2.77
CA TYR A 152 2.62 -18.99 2.60
C TYR A 152 1.21 -19.37 3.02
N MET A 153 0.55 -18.45 3.76
CA MET A 153 -0.81 -18.63 4.26
C MET A 153 -1.87 -18.51 3.17
N PHE A 154 -1.73 -17.52 2.27
CA PHE A 154 -2.71 -17.21 1.25
C PHE A 154 -2.17 -17.52 -0.14
N LEU A 155 -2.84 -18.45 -0.83
CA LEU A 155 -2.42 -18.94 -2.14
C LEU A 155 -3.53 -18.71 -3.17
N ASN A 156 -3.14 -18.48 -4.42
CA ASN A 156 -4.07 -18.47 -5.54
C ASN A 156 -4.46 -19.91 -5.95
N GLU A 157 -5.34 -20.05 -6.93
CA GLU A 157 -5.82 -21.36 -7.46
C GLU A 157 -4.70 -22.24 -8.03
N GLU A 158 -3.58 -21.64 -8.43
CA GLU A 158 -2.40 -22.33 -8.96
C GLU A 158 -1.41 -22.77 -7.84
N GLY A 159 -1.73 -22.46 -6.56
CA GLY A 159 -0.85 -22.74 -5.41
C GLY A 159 0.28 -21.75 -5.20
N ASN A 160 0.31 -20.63 -5.94
CA ASN A 160 1.28 -19.56 -5.76
C ASN A 160 0.82 -18.53 -4.73
N PRO A 161 1.73 -17.77 -4.10
CA PRO A 161 1.37 -16.69 -3.17
C PRO A 161 0.40 -15.68 -3.79
N LEU A 162 -0.59 -15.24 -3.01
CA LEU A 162 -1.60 -14.30 -3.47
C LEU A 162 -0.97 -12.94 -3.82
N LYS A 163 -1.20 -12.47 -5.05
CA LYS A 163 -0.66 -11.18 -5.52
C LYS A 163 -1.43 -9.99 -4.92
N VAL A 164 -0.69 -8.95 -4.56
CA VAL A 164 -1.23 -7.68 -4.03
C VAL A 164 -2.28 -7.06 -4.97
N GLU A 165 -2.07 -7.15 -6.29
CA GLU A 165 -2.97 -6.62 -7.32
C GLU A 165 -4.34 -7.28 -7.25
N ARG A 166 -4.38 -8.59 -7.03
CA ARG A 166 -5.61 -9.36 -6.88
C ARG A 166 -6.40 -8.90 -5.66
N LEU A 167 -5.72 -8.74 -4.51
CA LEU A 167 -6.35 -8.24 -3.29
C LEU A 167 -6.89 -6.81 -3.45
N ARG A 168 -6.17 -5.92 -4.17
CA ARG A 168 -6.63 -4.58 -4.50
C ARG A 168 -7.87 -4.57 -5.39
N GLU A 169 -7.95 -5.49 -6.35
CA GLU A 169 -9.11 -5.66 -7.23
C GLU A 169 -10.36 -6.03 -6.42
N PHE A 170 -10.25 -7.04 -5.55
CA PHE A 170 -11.35 -7.45 -4.67
C PHE A 170 -11.75 -6.34 -3.70
N PHE A 171 -10.81 -5.62 -3.10
CA PHE A 171 -11.12 -4.46 -2.27
C PHE A 171 -11.95 -3.42 -3.02
N ARG A 172 -11.58 -3.07 -4.27
CA ARG A 172 -12.35 -2.12 -5.09
C ARG A 172 -13.74 -2.65 -5.41
N ARG A 173 -13.87 -3.95 -5.67
CA ARG A 173 -15.16 -4.60 -5.95
C ARG A 173 -16.08 -4.54 -4.73
N TYR A 174 -15.60 -4.94 -3.56
CA TYR A 174 -16.41 -4.94 -2.34
C TYR A 174 -16.75 -3.54 -1.85
N ARG A 175 -15.81 -2.59 -1.93
CA ARG A 175 -16.10 -1.19 -1.62
C ARG A 175 -17.18 -0.56 -2.48
N ARG A 176 -17.43 -1.06 -3.69
CA ARG A 176 -18.51 -0.57 -4.56
C ARG A 176 -19.86 -1.19 -4.22
N LYS A 177 -19.87 -2.35 -3.55
CA LYS A 177 -21.08 -3.04 -3.09
C LYS A 177 -21.55 -2.52 -1.74
N ALA A 178 -20.61 -2.10 -0.88
CA ALA A 178 -20.85 -1.46 0.41
C ALA A 178 -21.17 0.05 0.26
#